data_759dc40c1432fba25bd22f45533ab380
#
_entry.id   759dc40c1432fba25bd22f45533ab380
#
_cell.length_a   1.000
_cell.length_b   1.000
_cell.length_c   1.000
_cell.angle_alpha   90.00
_cell.angle_beta   90.00
_cell.angle_gamma   90.00
#
_symmetry.space_group_name_H-M   'P 1'
#
loop_
_entity.id
_entity.type
_entity.pdbx_description
1 polymer ?
#
loop_
_entity_poly.entity_id
_entity_poly.type
_entity_poly.pdbx_seq_one_letter_code
_entity_poly.pdbx_strand_id
1 'polypeptide(L)'
;DASVALVVTSPPYFAGKEYEAALGEGHIPASYRDYLTMLHAVFAECVRKLEPGGRIAVNVANLGRKPYRSLSADLISILEDLGLLLRGEIIWRKQQAASGSCAWGTYQRPGNPVLRDLTERVVVASKGRFDRAVSAAAREAAGLPHEGSMTMDDFVDATLDVWELPAESATRVGHPAPFPVELPQRLIELYTYRGDLVLDPFMGAGSTAVAAVRTERHYVGFDTDASYVALARARAAAEPGPDRSARVVVPPRGRTDAGARATTVARVLLERCGFVDIHEDVAVRDLGVEVSFRARSGDESVWLFEVAGAFSLSRPGLKRADVMWRALGQAAVLHTARREDRDRRDLGPLVLLTVDLPARSSPGERALRAAVGPDRPVHAVVALDDLAAAETALRALAADSATA
;
A
#
# COMPACT_ATOMS: atom_id res chain seq x y z
N ASP A 1 -21.85 -15.53 15.92
CA ASP A 1 -22.46 -14.21 15.65
C ASP A 1 -21.66 -13.12 16.33
N ALA A 2 -21.57 -11.95 15.69
CA ALA A 2 -20.85 -10.78 16.22
C ALA A 2 -19.37 -11.06 16.60
N SER A 3 -18.65 -11.83 15.78
CA SER A 3 -17.26 -12.22 16.02
C SER A 3 -16.30 -11.77 14.94
N VAL A 4 -16.81 -11.24 13.84
CA VAL A 4 -16.02 -10.77 12.69
C VAL A 4 -15.77 -9.28 12.83
N ALA A 5 -14.51 -8.88 12.79
CA ALA A 5 -14.12 -7.48 12.86
C ALA A 5 -14.23 -6.77 11.51
N LEU A 6 -13.91 -7.49 10.43
CA LEU A 6 -13.88 -6.95 9.08
C LEU A 6 -14.28 -8.03 8.06
N VAL A 7 -15.16 -7.65 7.14
CA VAL A 7 -15.39 -8.39 5.89
C VAL A 7 -14.64 -7.67 4.78
N VAL A 8 -13.76 -8.38 4.06
CA VAL A 8 -13.09 -7.89 2.86
C VAL A 8 -13.33 -8.86 1.74
N THR A 9 -13.93 -8.42 0.64
CA THR A 9 -14.30 -9.32 -0.45
C THR A 9 -14.43 -8.62 -1.79
N SER A 10 -14.40 -9.41 -2.85
CA SER A 10 -14.76 -9.02 -4.21
C SER A 10 -15.69 -10.08 -4.78
N PRO A 11 -17.00 -9.83 -4.85
CA PRO A 11 -17.94 -10.80 -5.40
C PRO A 11 -17.69 -11.01 -6.88
N PRO A 12 -18.13 -12.15 -7.47
CA PRO A 12 -18.07 -12.33 -8.93
C PRO A 12 -18.84 -11.21 -9.60
N TYR A 13 -18.23 -10.60 -10.64
CA TYR A 13 -18.90 -9.54 -11.40
C TYR A 13 -19.82 -10.18 -12.42
N PHE A 14 -21.09 -9.82 -12.42
CA PHE A 14 -22.05 -10.31 -13.42
C PHE A 14 -21.72 -9.75 -14.81
N ALA A 15 -20.60 -10.20 -15.40
CA ALA A 15 -19.97 -9.62 -16.59
C ALA A 15 -20.41 -10.23 -17.93
N GLY A 16 -21.10 -11.37 -17.93
CA GLY A 16 -21.57 -12.10 -19.11
C GLY A 16 -21.13 -13.56 -19.08
N LYS A 17 -21.81 -14.38 -19.87
CA LYS A 17 -21.66 -15.85 -19.83
C LYS A 17 -20.21 -16.37 -19.93
N GLU A 18 -19.37 -15.74 -20.74
CA GLU A 18 -17.97 -16.16 -20.89
C GLU A 18 -17.13 -15.92 -19.64
N TYR A 19 -17.40 -14.81 -18.95
CA TYR A 19 -16.72 -14.47 -17.69
C TYR A 19 -17.16 -15.38 -16.56
N GLU A 20 -18.48 -15.61 -16.42
CA GLU A 20 -19.02 -16.50 -15.40
C GLU A 20 -18.61 -17.96 -15.64
N ALA A 21 -18.54 -18.41 -16.89
CA ALA A 21 -18.01 -19.73 -17.23
C ALA A 21 -16.52 -19.89 -16.88
N ALA A 22 -15.74 -18.81 -16.95
CA ALA A 22 -14.33 -18.81 -16.56
C ALA A 22 -14.13 -18.81 -15.04
N LEU A 23 -15.15 -18.48 -14.24
CA LEU A 23 -15.12 -18.54 -12.78
C LEU A 23 -15.35 -19.95 -12.20
N GLY A 24 -15.59 -20.95 -13.04
CA GLY A 24 -15.80 -22.33 -12.61
C GLY A 24 -17.27 -22.73 -12.47
N GLU A 25 -17.52 -23.96 -11.98
CA GLU A 25 -18.88 -24.54 -11.82
C GLU A 25 -19.62 -23.94 -10.61
N GLY A 26 -19.75 -22.63 -10.57
CA GLY A 26 -20.53 -21.93 -9.55
C GLY A 26 -21.99 -21.76 -9.99
N HIS A 27 -22.85 -21.42 -9.04
CA HIS A 27 -24.23 -21.07 -9.31
C HIS A 27 -24.29 -19.73 -10.07
N ILE A 28 -24.43 -19.76 -11.38
CA ILE A 28 -24.54 -18.56 -12.20
C ILE A 28 -25.98 -18.04 -12.11
N PRO A 29 -26.22 -16.83 -11.56
CA PRO A 29 -27.56 -16.26 -11.49
C PRO A 29 -28.20 -16.12 -12.87
N ALA A 30 -29.46 -16.45 -12.99
CA ALA A 30 -30.18 -16.43 -14.27
C ALA A 30 -30.39 -15.01 -14.81
N SER A 31 -30.43 -14.01 -13.92
CA SER A 31 -30.58 -12.61 -14.27
C SER A 31 -29.74 -11.71 -13.33
N TYR A 32 -29.54 -10.46 -13.76
CA TYR A 32 -28.89 -9.45 -12.91
C TYR A 32 -29.65 -9.22 -11.60
N ARG A 33 -30.96 -9.34 -11.61
CA ARG A 33 -31.81 -9.23 -10.41
C ARG A 33 -31.53 -10.39 -9.45
N ASP A 34 -31.43 -11.60 -9.95
CA ASP A 34 -31.11 -12.76 -9.13
C ASP A 34 -29.70 -12.64 -8.56
N TYR A 35 -28.76 -12.08 -9.32
CA TYR A 35 -27.43 -11.77 -8.86
C TYR A 35 -27.44 -10.78 -7.69
N LEU A 36 -28.18 -9.67 -7.77
CA LEU A 36 -28.32 -8.72 -6.67
C LEU A 36 -29.01 -9.36 -5.46
N THR A 37 -30.00 -10.23 -5.66
CA THR A 37 -30.66 -10.98 -4.58
C THR A 37 -29.67 -11.93 -3.88
N MET A 38 -28.82 -12.61 -4.64
CA MET A 38 -27.74 -13.44 -4.08
C MET A 38 -26.77 -12.59 -3.25
N LEU A 39 -26.31 -11.44 -3.77
CA LEU A 39 -25.43 -10.54 -3.03
C LEU A 39 -26.07 -10.07 -1.73
N HIS A 40 -27.33 -9.68 -1.77
CA HIS A 40 -28.09 -9.26 -0.58
C HIS A 40 -28.12 -10.38 0.48
N ALA A 41 -28.41 -11.62 0.07
CA ALA A 41 -28.46 -12.76 0.99
C ALA A 41 -27.09 -13.04 1.63
N VAL A 42 -26.00 -13.03 0.85
CA VAL A 42 -24.66 -13.26 1.36
C VAL A 42 -24.24 -12.12 2.31
N PHE A 43 -24.49 -10.86 1.94
CA PHE A 43 -24.12 -9.74 2.79
C PHE A 43 -24.97 -9.65 4.05
N ALA A 44 -26.24 -10.10 4.03
CA ALA A 44 -27.06 -10.24 5.24
C ALA A 44 -26.40 -11.18 6.27
N GLU A 45 -25.87 -12.31 5.83
CA GLU A 45 -25.10 -13.22 6.70
C GLU A 45 -23.79 -12.59 7.18
N CYS A 46 -23.09 -11.84 6.33
CA CYS A 46 -21.91 -11.08 6.74
C CYS A 46 -22.26 -10.06 7.84
N VAL A 47 -23.35 -9.31 7.68
CA VAL A 47 -23.83 -8.35 8.68
C VAL A 47 -24.18 -9.06 10.00
N ARG A 48 -24.81 -10.22 9.94
CA ARG A 48 -25.11 -11.03 11.14
C ARG A 48 -23.84 -11.41 11.89
N LYS A 49 -22.76 -11.76 11.17
CA LYS A 49 -21.47 -12.17 11.73
C LYS A 49 -20.60 -11.02 12.21
N LEU A 50 -20.73 -9.85 11.62
CA LEU A 50 -19.98 -8.65 12.03
C LEU A 50 -20.30 -8.27 13.47
N GLU A 51 -19.27 -7.89 14.22
CA GLU A 51 -19.43 -7.26 15.53
C GLU A 51 -20.01 -5.82 15.40
N PRO A 52 -20.60 -5.23 16.45
CA PRO A 52 -20.99 -3.84 16.43
C PRO A 52 -19.79 -2.91 16.17
N GLY A 53 -19.90 -2.05 15.15
CA GLY A 53 -18.77 -1.23 14.67
C GLY A 53 -17.77 -1.98 13.79
N GLY A 54 -17.97 -3.28 13.55
CA GLY A 54 -17.25 -4.02 12.51
C GLY A 54 -17.57 -3.48 11.12
N ARG A 55 -16.68 -3.70 10.18
CA ARG A 55 -16.75 -3.10 8.84
C ARG A 55 -16.90 -4.14 7.75
N ILE A 56 -17.53 -3.72 6.66
CA ILE A 56 -17.52 -4.45 5.40
C ILE A 56 -16.87 -3.57 4.33
N ALA A 57 -15.94 -4.12 3.58
CA ALA A 57 -15.25 -3.48 2.47
C ALA A 57 -15.39 -4.38 1.23
N VAL A 58 -16.15 -3.92 0.24
CA VAL A 58 -16.47 -4.72 -0.95
C VAL A 58 -15.90 -4.05 -2.18
N ASN A 59 -14.98 -4.75 -2.85
CA ASN A 59 -14.38 -4.30 -4.09
C ASN A 59 -15.23 -4.74 -5.28
N VAL A 60 -15.60 -3.81 -6.15
CA VAL A 60 -16.36 -4.06 -7.39
C VAL A 60 -15.86 -3.23 -8.55
N ALA A 61 -15.96 -3.79 -9.75
CA ALA A 61 -15.79 -3.06 -11.00
C ALA A 61 -17.16 -2.64 -11.57
N ASN A 62 -17.27 -1.39 -11.99
CA ASN A 62 -18.40 -0.91 -12.79
C ASN A 62 -18.11 -1.24 -14.24
N LEU A 63 -18.66 -2.33 -14.72
CA LEU A 63 -18.35 -2.82 -16.07
C LEU A 63 -19.05 -2.00 -17.14
N GLY A 64 -18.29 -1.52 -18.14
CA GLY A 64 -18.77 -0.76 -19.28
C GLY A 64 -19.63 -1.58 -20.23
N ARG A 65 -20.88 -1.82 -19.85
CA ARG A 65 -21.88 -2.52 -20.67
C ARG A 65 -22.75 -1.54 -21.45
N LYS A 66 -23.49 -2.08 -22.39
CA LYS A 66 -24.53 -1.33 -23.14
C LYS A 66 -25.92 -1.84 -22.75
N PRO A 67 -26.66 -1.13 -21.89
CA PRO A 67 -26.29 0.10 -21.17
C PRO A 67 -25.27 -0.15 -20.04
N TYR A 68 -24.52 0.91 -19.66
CA TYR A 68 -23.64 0.92 -18.48
C TYR A 68 -24.43 0.57 -17.21
N ARG A 69 -23.81 -0.22 -16.33
CA ARG A 69 -24.33 -0.56 -15.01
C ARG A 69 -23.33 -0.18 -13.93
N SER A 70 -23.78 0.60 -12.98
CA SER A 70 -22.98 0.97 -11.80
C SER A 70 -23.21 -0.07 -10.70
N LEU A 71 -22.42 -1.15 -10.72
CA LEU A 71 -22.51 -2.18 -9.68
C LEU A 71 -22.19 -1.61 -8.30
N SER A 72 -21.33 -0.60 -8.19
CA SER A 72 -21.05 0.08 -6.91
C SER A 72 -22.29 0.79 -6.35
N ALA A 73 -23.12 1.39 -7.19
CA ALA A 73 -24.35 2.02 -6.73
C ALA A 73 -25.37 0.98 -6.24
N ASP A 74 -25.53 -0.12 -6.97
CA ASP A 74 -26.41 -1.22 -6.53
C ASP A 74 -25.92 -1.84 -5.22
N LEU A 75 -24.61 -1.99 -5.07
CA LEU A 75 -23.98 -2.48 -3.83
C LEU A 75 -24.24 -1.52 -2.65
N ILE A 76 -24.07 -0.21 -2.85
CA ILE A 76 -24.38 0.80 -1.83
C ILE A 76 -25.81 0.62 -1.35
N SER A 77 -26.79 0.52 -2.28
CA SER A 77 -28.19 0.31 -1.93
C SER A 77 -28.40 -0.99 -1.13
N ILE A 78 -27.75 -2.09 -1.50
CA ILE A 78 -27.81 -3.35 -0.74
C ILE A 78 -27.30 -3.17 0.68
N LEU A 79 -26.15 -2.50 0.85
CA LEU A 79 -25.56 -2.32 2.18
C LEU A 79 -26.41 -1.41 3.08
N GLU A 80 -27.01 -0.37 2.51
CA GLU A 80 -27.96 0.51 3.22
C GLU A 80 -29.24 -0.22 3.58
N ASP A 81 -29.83 -1.01 2.68
CA ASP A 81 -31.02 -1.84 2.93
C ASP A 81 -30.77 -2.85 4.08
N LEU A 82 -29.54 -3.32 4.24
CA LEU A 82 -29.11 -4.18 5.34
C LEU A 82 -28.81 -3.41 6.64
N GLY A 83 -29.05 -2.10 6.68
CA GLY A 83 -28.89 -1.26 7.87
C GLY A 83 -27.44 -0.91 8.20
N LEU A 84 -26.54 -1.01 7.23
CA LEU A 84 -25.14 -0.60 7.42
C LEU A 84 -25.01 0.92 7.22
N LEU A 85 -24.06 1.51 7.92
CA LEU A 85 -23.69 2.91 7.82
C LEU A 85 -22.53 3.07 6.84
N LEU A 86 -22.77 3.71 5.72
CA LEU A 86 -21.70 3.98 4.73
C LEU A 86 -20.59 4.83 5.35
N ARG A 87 -19.34 4.47 5.01
CA ARG A 87 -18.14 5.17 5.44
C ARG A 87 -17.49 5.96 4.30
N GLY A 88 -17.67 5.52 3.07
CA GLY A 88 -17.12 6.11 1.86
C GLY A 88 -16.79 5.05 0.82
N GLU A 89 -16.24 5.53 -0.28
CA GLU A 89 -15.69 4.69 -1.35
C GLU A 89 -14.20 4.96 -1.53
N ILE A 90 -13.43 3.90 -1.76
CA ILE A 90 -12.03 4.00 -2.18
C ILE A 90 -11.99 3.72 -3.67
N ILE A 91 -11.41 4.61 -4.44
CA ILE A 91 -11.16 4.43 -5.87
C ILE A 91 -9.81 3.74 -6.05
N TRP A 92 -9.85 2.44 -6.30
CA TRP A 92 -8.63 1.72 -6.64
C TRP A 92 -8.28 1.95 -8.11
N ARG A 93 -7.23 2.73 -8.36
CA ARG A 93 -6.66 2.95 -9.67
C ARG A 93 -5.61 1.88 -9.96
N LYS A 94 -5.89 1.04 -10.97
CA LYS A 94 -4.94 0.02 -11.44
C LYS A 94 -3.77 0.70 -12.13
N GLN A 95 -2.56 0.39 -11.71
CA GLN A 95 -1.39 0.89 -12.40
C GLN A 95 -1.32 0.37 -13.81
N GLN A 96 -0.99 1.29 -14.72
CA GLN A 96 -0.68 1.09 -16.12
C GLN A 96 -1.75 0.45 -17.00
N ALA A 97 -1.96 1.20 -18.04
CA ALA A 97 -2.41 0.74 -19.32
C ALA A 97 -3.65 -0.13 -19.24
N ALA A 98 -4.76 0.49 -19.26
CA ALA A 98 -5.83 -0.07 -20.04
C ALA A 98 -5.33 -0.23 -21.50
N SER A 99 -4.41 -1.13 -21.71
CA SER A 99 -4.14 -1.76 -23.00
C SER A 99 -5.27 -2.74 -23.33
N GLY A 100 -6.43 -2.53 -22.70
CA GLY A 100 -7.60 -3.33 -22.97
C GLY A 100 -8.02 -3.21 -24.42
N SER A 101 -8.38 -4.34 -25.00
CA SER A 101 -8.88 -4.55 -26.36
C SER A 101 -10.21 -3.86 -26.68
N CYS A 102 -10.65 -2.85 -25.95
CA CYS A 102 -11.87 -2.14 -26.26
C CYS A 102 -11.64 -1.04 -27.30
N ALA A 103 -12.45 -1.05 -28.35
CA ALA A 103 -12.51 0.05 -29.30
C ALA A 103 -12.97 1.32 -28.59
N TRP A 104 -12.11 2.33 -28.52
CA TRP A 104 -12.35 3.60 -27.81
C TRP A 104 -13.23 4.57 -28.62
N GLY A 105 -13.59 4.19 -29.83
CA GLY A 105 -14.17 5.07 -30.83
C GLY A 105 -13.09 5.54 -31.82
N THR A 106 -13.49 6.39 -32.75
CA THR A 106 -12.59 6.93 -33.79
C THR A 106 -12.17 8.34 -33.40
N TYR A 107 -10.88 8.63 -33.39
CA TYR A 107 -10.34 9.96 -33.15
C TYR A 107 -10.92 10.99 -34.12
N GLN A 108 -11.30 12.17 -33.63
CA GLN A 108 -11.96 13.25 -34.36
C GLN A 108 -13.34 12.92 -34.98
N ARG A 109 -13.91 11.76 -34.65
CA ARG A 109 -15.27 11.37 -35.05
C ARG A 109 -16.10 11.05 -33.80
N PRO A 110 -16.90 12.01 -33.28
CA PRO A 110 -17.61 11.85 -31.99
C PRO A 110 -18.87 10.97 -32.11
N GLY A 111 -18.82 9.90 -32.90
CA GLY A 111 -19.96 9.02 -33.11
C GLY A 111 -20.29 8.15 -31.89
N ASN A 112 -19.26 7.50 -31.32
CA ASN A 112 -19.45 6.63 -30.15
C ASN A 112 -18.14 6.44 -29.37
N PRO A 113 -17.60 7.48 -28.73
CA PRO A 113 -16.47 7.32 -27.84
C PRO A 113 -16.86 6.52 -26.59
N VAL A 114 -16.00 5.59 -26.18
CA VAL A 114 -16.21 4.71 -25.01
C VAL A 114 -15.23 5.05 -23.91
N LEU A 115 -15.74 5.22 -22.67
CA LEU A 115 -14.88 5.37 -21.50
C LEU A 115 -14.21 4.04 -21.15
N ARG A 116 -12.93 4.10 -20.79
CA ARG A 116 -12.15 2.92 -20.41
C ARG A 116 -12.16 2.76 -18.91
N ASP A 117 -12.40 1.53 -18.43
CA ASP A 117 -12.41 1.21 -17.01
C ASP A 117 -10.96 1.05 -16.50
N LEU A 118 -10.45 2.09 -15.82
CA LEU A 118 -9.13 2.10 -15.18
C LEU A 118 -9.20 1.87 -13.68
N THR A 119 -10.42 1.87 -13.12
CA THR A 119 -10.61 1.87 -11.67
C THR A 119 -11.58 0.77 -11.25
N GLU A 120 -11.41 0.32 -10.01
CA GLU A 120 -12.44 -0.39 -9.25
C GLU A 120 -12.81 0.43 -8.04
N ARG A 121 -13.88 0.06 -7.34
CA ARG A 121 -14.37 0.78 -6.17
C ARG A 121 -14.49 -0.16 -5.00
N VAL A 122 -13.92 0.25 -3.87
CA VAL A 122 -14.11 -0.44 -2.59
C VAL A 122 -15.14 0.35 -1.80
N VAL A 123 -16.34 -0.17 -1.68
CA VAL A 123 -17.40 0.43 -0.84
C VAL A 123 -17.17 -0.02 0.59
N VAL A 124 -17.09 0.93 1.52
CA VAL A 124 -16.87 0.66 2.94
C VAL A 124 -18.07 1.09 3.77
N ALA A 125 -18.57 0.18 4.62
CA ALA A 125 -19.67 0.44 5.54
C ALA A 125 -19.41 -0.16 6.92
N SER A 126 -20.14 0.30 7.95
CA SER A 126 -20.02 -0.15 9.35
C SER A 126 -21.34 -0.65 9.89
N LYS A 127 -21.32 -1.64 10.78
CA LYS A 127 -22.51 -2.18 11.45
C LYS A 127 -22.91 -1.37 12.67
N GLY A 128 -24.02 -0.64 12.56
CA GLY A 128 -24.74 -0.01 13.67
C GLY A 128 -24.05 1.19 14.33
N ARG A 129 -22.72 1.38 14.17
CA ARG A 129 -21.94 2.49 14.72
C ARG A 129 -20.66 2.71 13.91
N PHE A 130 -20.09 3.92 13.99
CA PHE A 130 -18.86 4.26 13.26
C PHE A 130 -17.59 3.77 13.92
N ASP A 131 -17.52 3.77 15.24
CA ASP A 131 -16.37 3.28 16.02
C ASP A 131 -16.51 1.81 16.37
N ARG A 132 -15.41 1.15 16.73
CA ARG A 132 -15.43 -0.21 17.27
C ARG A 132 -16.12 -0.21 18.64
N ALA A 133 -16.99 -1.20 18.90
CA ALA A 133 -17.74 -1.30 20.17
C ALA A 133 -16.83 -1.48 21.37
N VAL A 134 -15.72 -2.21 21.21
CA VAL A 134 -14.73 -2.43 22.24
C VAL A 134 -13.48 -1.62 21.91
N SER A 135 -13.20 -0.61 22.72
CA SER A 135 -12.01 0.26 22.55
C SER A 135 -10.71 -0.50 22.82
N ALA A 136 -9.58 0.03 22.35
CA ALA A 136 -8.26 -0.56 22.60
C ALA A 136 -8.00 -0.73 24.09
N ALA A 137 -8.30 0.29 24.91
CA ALA A 137 -8.15 0.21 26.37
C ALA A 137 -9.02 -0.86 27.03
N ALA A 138 -10.28 -1.04 26.57
CA ALA A 138 -11.14 -2.11 27.07
C ALA A 138 -10.67 -3.50 26.63
N ARG A 139 -10.08 -3.63 25.44
CA ARG A 139 -9.47 -4.88 24.95
C ARG A 139 -8.23 -5.23 25.76
N GLU A 140 -7.36 -4.23 26.03
CA GLU A 140 -6.19 -4.39 26.88
C GLU A 140 -6.57 -4.88 28.29
N ALA A 141 -7.55 -4.20 28.91
CA ALA A 141 -8.06 -4.62 30.23
C ALA A 141 -8.65 -6.04 30.25
N ALA A 142 -9.19 -6.53 29.12
CA ALA A 142 -9.70 -7.87 28.96
C ALA A 142 -8.63 -8.90 28.51
N GLY A 143 -7.37 -8.51 28.39
CA GLY A 143 -6.30 -9.37 27.88
C GLY A 143 -6.44 -9.76 26.40
N LEU A 144 -7.22 -9.00 25.63
CA LEU A 144 -7.43 -9.22 24.20
C LEU A 144 -6.40 -8.44 23.36
N PRO A 145 -6.08 -8.91 22.15
CA PRO A 145 -5.25 -8.16 21.23
C PRO A 145 -5.81 -6.75 20.98
N HIS A 146 -5.02 -5.71 21.20
CA HIS A 146 -5.43 -4.31 21.11
C HIS A 146 -4.47 -3.46 20.28
N GLU A 147 -3.41 -4.08 19.74
CA GLU A 147 -2.38 -3.40 18.95
C GLU A 147 -2.77 -3.33 17.48
N GLY A 148 -2.67 -2.14 16.89
CA GLY A 148 -2.64 -1.96 15.44
C GLY A 148 -1.28 -2.38 14.86
N SER A 149 -1.24 -2.63 13.56
CA SER A 149 0.00 -2.93 12.82
C SER A 149 0.37 -1.81 11.84
N MET A 150 -0.53 -0.86 11.61
CA MET A 150 -0.34 0.25 10.68
C MET A 150 0.50 1.35 11.33
N THR A 151 1.38 1.93 10.55
CA THR A 151 2.17 3.05 11.05
C THR A 151 1.56 4.37 10.62
N MET A 152 2.08 5.48 11.11
CA MET A 152 1.56 6.80 10.80
C MET A 152 1.55 7.07 9.29
N ASP A 153 2.63 6.77 8.60
CA ASP A 153 2.73 7.01 7.15
C ASP A 153 1.75 6.15 6.36
N ASP A 154 1.65 4.84 6.70
CA ASP A 154 0.68 3.95 6.05
C ASP A 154 -0.75 4.39 6.37
N PHE A 155 -1.02 4.88 7.58
CA PHE A 155 -2.32 5.41 7.96
C PHE A 155 -2.71 6.64 7.13
N VAL A 156 -1.78 7.59 6.96
CA VAL A 156 -2.02 8.78 6.13
C VAL A 156 -2.32 8.39 4.68
N ASP A 157 -1.58 7.43 4.12
CA ASP A 157 -1.80 6.94 2.76
C ASP A 157 -3.08 6.09 2.64
N ALA A 158 -3.38 5.25 3.62
CA ALA A 158 -4.55 4.39 3.61
C ALA A 158 -5.87 5.14 3.86
N THR A 159 -5.82 6.33 4.44
CA THR A 159 -7.01 7.19 4.64
C THR A 159 -7.34 8.07 3.45
N LEU A 160 -6.56 8.03 2.36
CA LEU A 160 -6.94 8.65 1.09
C LEU A 160 -8.05 7.84 0.42
N ASP A 161 -8.92 8.53 -0.31
CA ASP A 161 -10.00 7.92 -1.09
C ASP A 161 -9.57 7.42 -2.48
N VAL A 162 -8.32 7.63 -2.86
CA VAL A 162 -7.72 7.11 -4.11
C VAL A 162 -6.49 6.29 -3.78
N TRP A 163 -6.53 5.00 -4.13
CA TRP A 163 -5.38 4.10 -4.00
C TRP A 163 -4.84 3.69 -5.36
N GLU A 164 -3.54 3.85 -5.54
CA GLU A 164 -2.83 3.38 -6.73
C GLU A 164 -2.09 2.08 -6.39
N LEU A 165 -2.67 0.95 -6.79
CA LEU A 165 -2.11 -0.38 -6.59
C LEU A 165 -2.01 -1.13 -7.92
N PRO A 166 -0.90 -1.84 -8.20
CA PRO A 166 -0.78 -2.63 -9.40
C PRO A 166 -1.82 -3.76 -9.41
N ALA A 167 -2.41 -4.02 -10.56
CA ALA A 167 -3.29 -5.16 -10.71
C ALA A 167 -2.50 -6.48 -10.54
N GLU A 168 -3.13 -7.48 -9.93
CA GLU A 168 -2.55 -8.82 -9.82
C GLU A 168 -2.61 -9.54 -11.16
N SER A 169 -1.62 -10.39 -11.44
CA SER A 169 -1.57 -11.17 -12.66
C SER A 169 -2.46 -12.42 -12.54
N ALA A 170 -3.52 -12.49 -13.36
CA ALA A 170 -4.41 -13.64 -13.42
C ALA A 170 -3.63 -14.95 -13.70
N THR A 171 -2.67 -14.92 -14.61
CA THR A 171 -1.84 -16.09 -14.97
C THR A 171 -0.94 -16.53 -13.82
N ARG A 172 -0.40 -15.57 -13.03
CA ARG A 172 0.48 -15.91 -11.90
C ARG A 172 -0.30 -16.54 -10.74
N VAL A 173 -1.53 -16.11 -10.52
CA VAL A 173 -2.35 -16.53 -9.38
C VAL A 173 -3.26 -17.71 -9.73
N GLY A 174 -3.53 -17.97 -10.99
CA GLY A 174 -4.46 -19.02 -11.43
C GLY A 174 -5.94 -18.69 -11.19
N HIS A 175 -6.28 -17.37 -11.15
CA HIS A 175 -7.65 -16.89 -10.98
C HIS A 175 -7.92 -15.76 -11.98
N PRO A 176 -9.09 -15.71 -12.65
CA PRO A 176 -9.34 -14.80 -13.77
C PRO A 176 -9.37 -13.31 -13.37
N ALA A 177 -9.72 -12.99 -12.13
CA ALA A 177 -9.83 -11.60 -11.66
C ALA A 177 -9.34 -11.43 -10.20
N PRO A 178 -8.06 -11.74 -9.90
CA PRO A 178 -7.55 -11.56 -8.54
C PRO A 178 -7.30 -10.08 -8.25
N PHE A 179 -7.69 -9.61 -7.08
CA PHE A 179 -7.15 -8.35 -6.57
C PHE A 179 -5.79 -8.59 -5.85
N PRO A 180 -4.89 -7.59 -5.84
CA PRO A 180 -3.57 -7.75 -5.22
C PRO A 180 -3.72 -7.93 -3.70
N VAL A 181 -2.80 -8.67 -3.09
CA VAL A 181 -2.77 -8.90 -1.62
C VAL A 181 -2.67 -7.58 -0.85
N GLU A 182 -2.02 -6.57 -1.42
CA GLU A 182 -1.86 -5.25 -0.80
C GLU A 182 -3.21 -4.55 -0.54
N LEU A 183 -4.22 -4.75 -1.38
CA LEU A 183 -5.54 -4.13 -1.20
C LEU A 183 -6.23 -4.60 0.09
N PRO A 184 -6.47 -5.91 0.31
CA PRO A 184 -7.03 -6.37 1.58
C PRO A 184 -6.07 -6.15 2.75
N GLN A 185 -4.76 -6.17 2.57
CA GLN A 185 -3.80 -5.88 3.62
C GLN A 185 -3.99 -4.48 4.19
N ARG A 186 -4.09 -3.45 3.36
CA ARG A 186 -4.35 -2.07 3.80
C ARG A 186 -5.69 -1.95 4.54
N LEU A 187 -6.75 -2.59 4.04
CA LEU A 187 -8.05 -2.60 4.70
C LEU A 187 -8.00 -3.29 6.08
N ILE A 188 -7.32 -4.42 6.17
CA ILE A 188 -7.15 -5.19 7.40
C ILE A 188 -6.38 -4.36 8.44
N GLU A 189 -5.26 -3.78 8.07
CA GLU A 189 -4.44 -2.96 8.97
C GLU A 189 -5.16 -1.68 9.40
N LEU A 190 -5.93 -1.04 8.49
CA LEU A 190 -6.68 0.18 8.79
C LEU A 190 -7.85 -0.07 9.76
N TYR A 191 -8.49 -1.23 9.71
CA TYR A 191 -9.77 -1.44 10.39
C TYR A 191 -9.77 -2.51 11.48
N THR A 192 -8.65 -3.22 11.71
CA THR A 192 -8.58 -4.32 12.68
C THR A 192 -7.35 -4.24 13.58
N TYR A 193 -7.45 -4.87 14.75
CA TYR A 193 -6.31 -5.17 15.60
C TYR A 193 -5.68 -6.51 15.23
N ARG A 194 -4.42 -6.75 15.63
CA ARG A 194 -3.80 -8.08 15.54
C ARG A 194 -4.69 -9.10 16.27
N GLY A 195 -4.78 -10.32 15.73
CA GLY A 195 -5.63 -11.37 16.28
C GLY A 195 -7.13 -11.21 16.03
N ASP A 196 -7.59 -10.14 15.37
CA ASP A 196 -8.99 -10.03 14.95
C ASP A 196 -9.34 -11.02 13.82
N LEU A 197 -10.63 -11.31 13.67
CA LEU A 197 -11.14 -12.20 12.64
C LEU A 197 -11.60 -11.42 11.40
N VAL A 198 -11.06 -11.81 10.25
CA VAL A 198 -11.43 -11.30 8.92
C VAL A 198 -12.23 -12.35 8.16
N LEU A 199 -13.29 -11.94 7.48
CA LEU A 199 -14.15 -12.81 6.67
C LEU A 199 -14.11 -12.40 5.20
N ASP A 200 -13.98 -13.40 4.31
CA ASP A 200 -14.15 -13.24 2.86
C ASP A 200 -15.14 -14.27 2.32
N PRO A 201 -16.40 -13.89 2.03
CA PRO A 201 -17.42 -14.81 1.52
C PRO A 201 -17.24 -15.23 0.06
N PHE A 202 -16.31 -14.61 -0.69
CA PHE A 202 -15.99 -14.90 -2.09
C PHE A 202 -14.46 -14.96 -2.25
N MET A 203 -13.82 -15.91 -1.56
CA MET A 203 -12.38 -15.88 -1.30
C MET A 203 -11.51 -16.07 -2.55
N GLY A 204 -12.02 -16.72 -3.61
CA GLY A 204 -11.26 -17.00 -4.82
C GLY A 204 -9.88 -17.59 -4.51
N ALA A 205 -8.83 -17.00 -5.11
CA ALA A 205 -7.45 -17.41 -4.88
C ALA A 205 -6.86 -17.03 -3.50
N GLY A 206 -7.62 -16.43 -2.59
CA GLY A 206 -7.21 -16.23 -1.19
C GLY A 206 -6.33 -15.01 -0.92
N SER A 207 -6.41 -13.95 -1.69
CA SER A 207 -5.64 -12.72 -1.41
C SER A 207 -5.93 -12.14 -0.02
N THR A 208 -7.20 -12.19 0.42
CA THR A 208 -7.62 -11.79 1.78
C THR A 208 -7.01 -12.70 2.85
N ALA A 209 -6.97 -14.02 2.61
CA ALA A 209 -6.39 -14.99 3.55
C ALA A 209 -4.88 -14.76 3.72
N VAL A 210 -4.15 -14.58 2.61
CA VAL A 210 -2.72 -14.23 2.63
C VAL A 210 -2.47 -12.93 3.39
N ALA A 211 -3.26 -11.89 3.13
CA ALA A 211 -3.14 -10.60 3.82
C ALA A 211 -3.40 -10.74 5.32
N ALA A 212 -4.41 -11.51 5.74
CA ALA A 212 -4.71 -11.75 7.15
C ALA A 212 -3.56 -12.48 7.87
N VAL A 213 -2.99 -13.53 7.27
CA VAL A 213 -1.80 -14.23 7.82
C VAL A 213 -0.62 -13.28 7.95
N ARG A 214 -0.32 -12.53 6.90
CA ARG A 214 0.80 -11.56 6.83
C ARG A 214 0.71 -10.50 7.93
N THR A 215 -0.50 -10.12 8.31
CA THR A 215 -0.78 -9.07 9.29
C THR A 215 -1.13 -9.58 10.68
N GLU A 216 -0.99 -10.87 10.95
CA GLU A 216 -1.32 -11.52 12.23
C GLU A 216 -2.82 -11.47 12.57
N ARG A 217 -3.69 -11.58 11.58
CA ARG A 217 -5.13 -11.72 11.78
C ARG A 217 -5.58 -13.15 11.48
N HIS A 218 -6.66 -13.56 12.12
CA HIS A 218 -7.35 -14.80 11.76
C HIS A 218 -8.24 -14.56 10.55
N TYR A 219 -8.47 -15.58 9.76
CA TYR A 219 -9.39 -15.48 8.63
C TYR A 219 -10.33 -16.67 8.53
N VAL A 220 -11.49 -16.40 7.96
CA VAL A 220 -12.44 -17.40 7.44
C VAL A 220 -12.80 -16.99 6.04
N GLY A 221 -12.76 -17.93 5.10
CA GLY A 221 -13.10 -17.67 3.71
C GLY A 221 -13.94 -18.78 3.13
N PHE A 222 -14.79 -18.42 2.18
CA PHE A 222 -15.67 -19.32 1.46
C PHE A 222 -15.49 -19.16 -0.04
N ASP A 223 -15.59 -20.25 -0.75
CA ASP A 223 -15.71 -20.28 -2.19
C ASP A 223 -16.54 -21.50 -2.61
N THR A 224 -17.28 -21.41 -3.69
CA THR A 224 -18.06 -22.55 -4.23
C THR A 224 -17.20 -23.52 -5.00
N ASP A 225 -16.02 -23.10 -5.50
CA ASP A 225 -15.07 -23.92 -6.21
C ASP A 225 -14.02 -24.51 -5.25
N ALA A 226 -14.03 -25.82 -5.11
CA ALA A 226 -13.08 -26.54 -4.24
C ALA A 226 -11.62 -26.35 -4.66
N SER A 227 -11.35 -26.10 -5.94
CA SER A 227 -9.99 -25.83 -6.46
C SER A 227 -9.47 -24.49 -5.95
N TYR A 228 -10.30 -23.46 -5.91
CA TYR A 228 -9.97 -22.16 -5.31
C TYR A 228 -9.78 -22.24 -3.81
N VAL A 229 -10.60 -23.03 -3.11
CA VAL A 229 -10.40 -23.27 -1.67
C VAL A 229 -9.04 -23.94 -1.41
N ALA A 230 -8.67 -24.94 -2.21
CA ALA A 230 -7.36 -25.60 -2.10
C ALA A 230 -6.19 -24.62 -2.39
N LEU A 231 -6.33 -23.82 -3.45
CA LEU A 231 -5.34 -22.81 -3.82
C LEU A 231 -5.17 -21.75 -2.73
N ALA A 232 -6.27 -21.21 -2.20
CA ALA A 232 -6.24 -20.21 -1.13
C ALA A 232 -5.58 -20.74 0.13
N ARG A 233 -5.88 -21.99 0.53
CA ARG A 233 -5.22 -22.66 1.66
C ARG A 233 -3.73 -22.83 1.44
N ALA A 234 -3.31 -23.26 0.25
CA ALA A 234 -1.90 -23.44 -0.09
C ALA A 234 -1.14 -22.10 -0.06
N ARG A 235 -1.72 -21.03 -0.61
CA ARG A 235 -1.13 -19.69 -0.58
C ARG A 235 -1.02 -19.13 0.82
N ALA A 236 -2.07 -19.25 1.63
CA ALA A 236 -2.03 -18.78 3.02
C ALA A 236 -1.05 -19.59 3.89
N ALA A 237 -0.93 -20.90 3.65
CA ALA A 237 0.04 -21.75 4.36
C ALA A 237 1.50 -21.50 3.94
N ALA A 238 1.72 -21.06 2.70
CA ALA A 238 3.06 -20.70 2.19
C ALA A 238 3.50 -19.31 2.63
N GLU A 239 2.59 -18.48 3.13
CA GLU A 239 2.94 -17.16 3.64
C GLU A 239 3.73 -17.32 4.94
N PRO A 240 4.98 -16.84 4.99
CA PRO A 240 5.71 -16.83 6.25
C PRO A 240 4.92 -15.96 7.24
N GLY A 241 4.53 -16.55 8.35
CA GLY A 241 3.96 -15.77 9.45
C GLY A 241 4.93 -14.66 9.84
N PRO A 242 4.47 -13.58 10.49
CA PRO A 242 5.36 -12.50 10.87
C PRO A 242 6.48 -13.07 11.72
N ASP A 243 7.69 -12.90 11.26
CA ASP A 243 8.88 -13.28 12.02
C ASP A 243 9.00 -12.33 13.22
N ARG A 244 8.58 -12.81 14.38
CA ARG A 244 8.68 -12.06 15.65
C ARG A 244 10.13 -11.81 16.07
N SER A 245 11.08 -12.47 15.43
CA SER A 245 12.51 -12.23 15.55
C SER A 245 13.04 -11.37 14.40
N ALA A 246 12.20 -10.99 13.45
CA ALA A 246 12.62 -10.27 12.27
C ALA A 246 13.15 -8.88 12.63
N ARG A 247 14.42 -8.83 12.88
CA ARG A 247 15.22 -7.79 12.29
C ARG A 247 14.81 -7.72 10.82
N VAL A 248 14.42 -6.54 10.35
CA VAL A 248 14.01 -6.31 8.96
C VAL A 248 15.03 -7.01 8.04
N VAL A 249 14.61 -8.13 7.45
CA VAL A 249 15.44 -8.84 6.50
C VAL A 249 15.27 -8.09 5.18
N VAL A 250 16.31 -7.37 4.77
CA VAL A 250 16.40 -6.85 3.41
C VAL A 250 16.29 -8.06 2.46
N PRO A 251 15.29 -8.11 1.58
CA PRO A 251 15.08 -9.26 0.72
C PRO A 251 16.32 -9.56 -0.12
N PRO A 252 16.65 -10.85 -0.33
CA PRO A 252 17.78 -11.20 -1.17
C PRO A 252 17.53 -10.74 -2.60
N ARG A 253 18.53 -10.10 -3.17
CA ARG A 253 18.71 -9.60 -4.53
C ARG A 253 17.54 -9.83 -5.50
N GLY A 254 16.86 -8.73 -5.86
CA GLY A 254 15.98 -8.69 -7.00
C GLY A 254 14.51 -8.42 -6.63
N ARG A 255 14.11 -7.15 -6.66
CA ARG A 255 12.78 -6.56 -6.43
C ARG A 255 12.42 -6.44 -4.94
N THR A 256 12.43 -5.19 -4.48
CA THR A 256 11.78 -4.79 -3.22
C THR A 256 10.30 -5.12 -3.31
N ASP A 257 9.79 -5.92 -2.36
CA ASP A 257 8.35 -6.08 -2.19
C ASP A 257 7.73 -4.69 -2.00
N ALA A 258 6.64 -4.45 -2.75
CA ALA A 258 5.97 -3.14 -2.80
C ALA A 258 5.38 -2.67 -1.44
N GLY A 259 5.56 -3.43 -0.37
CA GLY A 259 5.11 -3.13 0.98
C GLY A 259 6.22 -2.76 1.98
N ALA A 260 7.51 -2.89 1.60
CA ALA A 260 8.60 -2.46 2.49
C ALA A 260 8.77 -0.94 2.39
N ARG A 261 8.85 -0.26 3.54
CA ARG A 261 9.03 1.19 3.56
C ARG A 261 10.41 1.59 3.14
N ALA A 262 10.51 2.68 2.40
CA ALA A 262 11.79 3.27 2.04
C ALA A 262 12.61 3.64 3.30
N THR A 263 11.97 4.19 4.34
CA THR A 263 12.61 4.50 5.63
C THR A 263 13.09 3.25 6.36
N THR A 264 12.28 2.19 6.44
CA THR A 264 12.69 0.93 7.07
C THR A 264 13.84 0.27 6.33
N VAL A 265 13.77 0.24 4.99
CA VAL A 265 14.85 -0.29 4.14
C VAL A 265 16.12 0.56 4.30
N ALA A 266 15.98 1.89 4.30
CA ALA A 266 17.08 2.82 4.51
C ALA A 266 17.78 2.58 5.85
N ARG A 267 17.02 2.46 6.95
CA ARG A 267 17.59 2.18 8.27
C ARG A 267 18.44 0.91 8.29
N VAL A 268 17.88 -0.20 7.80
CA VAL A 268 18.61 -1.49 7.75
C VAL A 268 19.86 -1.41 6.88
N LEU A 269 19.79 -0.69 5.76
CA LEU A 269 20.94 -0.46 4.91
C LEU A 269 22.02 0.35 5.64
N LEU A 270 21.65 1.41 6.36
CA LEU A 270 22.58 2.22 7.13
C LEU A 270 23.29 1.38 8.20
N GLU A 271 22.55 0.57 8.98
CA GLU A 271 23.11 -0.35 9.98
C GLU A 271 24.08 -1.36 9.35
N ARG A 272 23.71 -1.98 8.24
CA ARG A 272 24.54 -2.96 7.51
C ARG A 272 25.78 -2.35 6.85
N CYS A 273 25.72 -1.08 6.51
CA CYS A 273 26.81 -0.35 5.88
C CYS A 273 27.80 0.25 6.87
N GLY A 274 27.58 0.07 8.17
CA GLY A 274 28.52 0.48 9.22
C GLY A 274 28.22 1.86 9.83
N PHE A 275 27.04 2.42 9.57
CA PHE A 275 26.58 3.59 10.32
C PHE A 275 26.06 3.18 11.69
N VAL A 276 26.38 3.97 12.70
CA VAL A 276 26.00 3.79 14.10
C VAL A 276 25.30 5.02 14.65
N ASP A 277 24.78 4.96 15.86
CA ASP A 277 24.06 6.07 16.51
C ASP A 277 22.96 6.68 15.62
N ILE A 278 22.14 5.79 15.02
CA ILE A 278 21.11 6.16 14.05
C ILE A 278 19.87 6.67 14.78
N HIS A 279 19.60 7.95 14.62
CA HIS A 279 18.39 8.61 15.10
C HIS A 279 17.42 8.86 13.95
N GLU A 280 16.13 8.57 14.15
CA GLU A 280 15.05 8.81 13.18
C GLU A 280 14.35 10.15 13.45
N ASP A 281 13.69 10.72 12.44
CA ASP A 281 12.83 11.90 12.50
C ASP A 281 13.49 13.08 13.22
N VAL A 282 14.70 13.42 12.76
CA VAL A 282 15.55 14.42 13.42
C VAL A 282 15.14 15.83 13.01
N ALA A 283 14.56 16.58 13.95
CA ALA A 283 14.20 17.98 13.75
C ALA A 283 15.37 18.93 14.06
N VAL A 284 15.79 19.70 13.07
CA VAL A 284 16.72 20.83 13.22
C VAL A 284 15.87 22.09 13.46
N ARG A 285 15.46 22.29 14.72
CA ARG A 285 14.38 23.22 15.09
C ARG A 285 14.66 24.68 14.73
N ASP A 286 15.89 25.12 14.89
CA ASP A 286 16.33 26.49 14.58
C ASP A 286 16.31 26.81 13.06
N LEU A 287 16.38 25.78 12.23
CA LEU A 287 16.30 25.91 10.77
C LEU A 287 14.91 25.54 10.22
N GLY A 288 14.02 24.98 11.05
CA GLY A 288 12.70 24.51 10.62
C GLY A 288 12.79 23.37 9.61
N VAL A 289 13.84 22.55 9.66
CA VAL A 289 14.08 21.41 8.78
C VAL A 289 14.01 20.12 9.58
N GLU A 290 13.39 19.11 9.01
CA GLU A 290 13.35 17.75 9.53
C GLU A 290 14.01 16.82 8.51
N VAL A 291 14.82 15.87 8.99
CA VAL A 291 15.48 14.85 8.15
C VAL A 291 15.16 13.46 8.67
N SER A 292 15.07 12.50 7.77
CA SER A 292 14.65 11.14 8.09
C SER A 292 15.61 10.43 9.03
N PHE A 293 16.95 10.66 8.89
CA PHE A 293 17.94 10.07 9.78
C PHE A 293 19.15 11.00 10.01
N ARG A 294 19.68 10.89 11.22
CA ARG A 294 21.05 11.32 11.56
C ARG A 294 21.81 10.08 12.03
N ALA A 295 23.01 9.86 11.53
CA ALA A 295 23.83 8.73 11.90
C ALA A 295 25.30 9.14 11.97
N ARG A 296 26.14 8.27 12.55
CA ARG A 296 27.62 8.41 12.56
C ARG A 296 28.28 7.32 11.76
N SER A 297 29.34 7.68 11.06
CA SER A 297 30.26 6.71 10.46
C SER A 297 31.30 6.23 11.48
N GLY A 298 32.11 5.24 11.11
CA GLY A 298 33.09 4.64 11.99
C GLY A 298 34.19 5.59 12.50
N ASP A 299 34.41 6.73 11.85
CA ASP A 299 35.30 7.83 12.22
C ASP A 299 34.62 8.92 13.08
N GLU A 300 33.43 8.63 13.61
CA GLU A 300 32.61 9.56 14.40
C GLU A 300 32.00 10.73 13.59
N SER A 301 32.15 10.78 12.27
CA SER A 301 31.58 11.83 11.44
C SER A 301 30.05 11.74 11.41
N VAL A 302 29.37 12.88 11.54
CA VAL A 302 27.91 12.97 11.47
C VAL A 302 27.45 13.04 10.03
N TRP A 303 26.43 12.25 9.70
CA TRP A 303 25.78 12.20 8.41
C TRP A 303 24.28 12.44 8.58
N LEU A 304 23.67 13.14 7.64
CA LEU A 304 22.24 13.34 7.54
C LEU A 304 21.71 12.60 6.32
N PHE A 305 20.55 11.96 6.47
CA PHE A 305 19.89 11.23 5.40
C PHE A 305 18.43 11.66 5.30
N GLU A 306 18.01 11.99 4.09
CA GLU A 306 16.60 12.25 3.79
C GLU A 306 16.06 11.21 2.82
N VAL A 307 14.98 10.55 3.20
CA VAL A 307 14.31 9.55 2.38
C VAL A 307 13.24 10.22 1.53
N ALA A 308 13.51 10.38 0.26
CA ALA A 308 12.59 10.97 -0.70
C ALA A 308 11.73 9.90 -1.39
N GLY A 309 10.46 9.84 -1.02
CA GLY A 309 9.49 8.88 -1.55
C GLY A 309 9.33 7.62 -0.70
N ALA A 310 8.38 6.79 -1.10
CA ALA A 310 8.14 5.47 -0.54
C ALA A 310 8.12 4.44 -1.67
N PHE A 311 8.26 3.15 -1.37
CA PHE A 311 8.05 2.08 -2.37
C PHE A 311 6.58 1.95 -2.78
N SER A 312 5.76 2.96 -2.51
CA SER A 312 4.38 3.06 -2.95
C SER A 312 4.27 4.07 -4.10
N LEU A 313 3.26 3.89 -4.93
CA LEU A 313 2.99 4.75 -6.09
C LEU A 313 2.37 6.10 -5.70
N SER A 314 1.80 6.18 -4.52
CA SER A 314 1.24 7.40 -3.96
C SER A 314 2.33 8.39 -3.53
N ARG A 315 3.55 7.91 -3.24
CA ARG A 315 4.71 8.73 -2.87
C ARG A 315 5.92 8.44 -3.75
N PRO A 316 5.87 8.80 -5.03
CA PRO A 316 7.04 8.70 -5.90
C PRO A 316 8.17 9.58 -5.32
N GLY A 317 9.42 9.12 -5.48
CA GLY A 317 10.59 9.81 -4.99
C GLY A 317 10.95 11.06 -5.79
N LEU A 318 12.23 11.25 -6.07
CA LEU A 318 12.76 12.44 -6.74
C LEU A 318 12.29 12.61 -8.19
N LYS A 319 11.59 11.65 -8.76
CA LYS A 319 10.94 11.78 -10.07
C LYS A 319 9.84 12.85 -10.06
N ARG A 320 9.19 13.11 -8.93
CA ARG A 320 8.23 14.21 -8.78
C ARG A 320 8.94 15.53 -8.50
N ALA A 321 8.58 16.54 -9.26
CA ALA A 321 9.21 17.85 -9.15
C ALA A 321 9.02 18.50 -7.77
N ASP A 322 7.84 18.38 -7.16
CA ASP A 322 7.56 18.92 -5.82
C ASP A 322 8.38 18.25 -4.71
N VAL A 323 8.50 16.91 -4.75
CA VAL A 323 9.34 16.15 -3.82
C VAL A 323 10.81 16.50 -4.00
N MET A 324 11.28 16.54 -5.24
CA MET A 324 12.66 16.91 -5.56
C MET A 324 12.99 18.34 -5.09
N TRP A 325 12.15 19.32 -5.38
CA TRP A 325 12.43 20.71 -4.99
C TRP A 325 12.35 20.92 -3.49
N ARG A 326 11.48 20.18 -2.78
CA ARG A 326 11.46 20.19 -1.31
C ARG A 326 12.77 19.64 -0.76
N ALA A 327 13.22 18.48 -1.21
CA ALA A 327 14.47 17.88 -0.77
C ALA A 327 15.69 18.77 -1.06
N LEU A 328 15.74 19.38 -2.24
CA LEU A 328 16.81 20.31 -2.60
C LEU A 328 16.76 21.60 -1.77
N GLY A 329 15.57 22.10 -1.44
CA GLY A 329 15.39 23.28 -0.58
C GLY A 329 15.88 23.00 0.86
N GLN A 330 15.49 21.89 1.43
CA GLN A 330 15.99 21.46 2.76
C GLN A 330 17.51 21.27 2.74
N ALA A 331 18.04 20.61 1.71
CA ALA A 331 19.47 20.43 1.53
C ALA A 331 20.24 21.76 1.46
N ALA A 332 19.70 22.74 0.74
CA ALA A 332 20.33 24.07 0.62
C ALA A 332 20.38 24.80 1.97
N VAL A 333 19.31 24.74 2.78
CA VAL A 333 19.26 25.34 4.10
C VAL A 333 20.29 24.70 5.03
N LEU A 334 20.33 23.37 5.10
CA LEU A 334 21.29 22.64 5.94
C LEU A 334 22.74 22.89 5.51
N HIS A 335 23.00 22.90 4.21
CA HIS A 335 24.33 23.17 3.66
C HIS A 335 24.82 24.58 4.00
N THR A 336 23.95 25.59 3.85
CA THR A 336 24.26 26.98 4.17
C THR A 336 24.57 27.12 5.65
N ALA A 337 23.72 26.62 6.54
CA ALA A 337 23.93 26.67 7.98
C ALA A 337 25.24 26.00 8.42
N ARG A 338 25.58 24.84 7.84
CA ARG A 338 26.85 24.13 8.10
C ARG A 338 28.07 24.95 7.65
N ARG A 339 27.95 25.71 6.58
CA ARG A 339 29.09 26.55 6.07
C ARG A 339 29.27 27.84 6.84
N GLU A 340 28.16 28.45 7.31
CA GLU A 340 28.19 29.71 8.08
C GLU A 340 28.67 29.49 9.52
N ASP A 341 28.32 28.35 10.11
CA ASP A 341 28.73 28.00 11.47
C ASP A 341 29.46 26.65 11.49
N ARG A 342 30.77 26.71 11.54
CA ARG A 342 31.64 25.51 11.58
C ARG A 342 31.61 24.77 12.91
N ASP A 343 31.06 25.35 13.94
CA ASP A 343 30.89 24.70 15.25
C ASP A 343 29.63 23.81 15.33
N ARG A 344 28.78 23.83 14.28
CA ARG A 344 27.60 22.96 14.14
C ARG A 344 27.99 21.50 13.87
N ARG A 345 28.53 20.84 14.91
CA ARG A 345 28.90 19.41 14.82
C ARG A 345 27.68 18.47 14.73
N ASP A 346 26.49 19.00 14.93
CA ASP A 346 25.20 18.30 14.74
C ASP A 346 24.79 18.18 13.27
N LEU A 347 25.35 19.01 12.39
CA LEU A 347 25.06 19.05 10.96
C LEU A 347 26.17 18.37 10.15
N GLY A 348 25.86 17.21 9.60
CA GLY A 348 26.70 16.50 8.63
C GLY A 348 26.31 16.78 7.17
N PRO A 349 27.04 16.23 6.20
CA PRO A 349 26.63 16.24 4.81
C PRO A 349 25.30 15.48 4.64
N LEU A 350 24.43 15.98 3.74
CA LEU A 350 23.13 15.37 3.48
C LEU A 350 23.23 14.40 2.30
N VAL A 351 22.73 13.19 2.49
CA VAL A 351 22.54 12.16 1.46
C VAL A 351 21.04 11.98 1.21
N LEU A 352 20.63 12.03 -0.04
CA LEU A 352 19.25 11.71 -0.43
C LEU A 352 19.14 10.21 -0.76
N LEU A 353 18.24 9.52 -0.08
CA LEU A 353 17.86 8.13 -0.35
C LEU A 353 16.52 8.16 -1.09
N THR A 354 16.42 7.55 -2.26
CA THR A 354 15.20 7.66 -3.07
C THR A 354 14.84 6.34 -3.73
N VAL A 355 13.55 6.12 -3.95
CA VAL A 355 13.02 4.93 -4.63
C VAL A 355 13.00 5.08 -6.15
N ASP A 356 13.08 6.30 -6.65
CA ASP A 356 13.14 6.59 -8.09
C ASP A 356 13.91 7.88 -8.38
N LEU A 357 14.42 7.98 -9.58
CA LEU A 357 15.17 9.14 -10.07
C LEU A 357 14.43 9.82 -11.21
N PRO A 358 14.66 11.13 -11.41
CA PRO A 358 14.19 11.83 -12.61
C PRO A 358 14.68 11.15 -13.90
N ALA A 359 13.85 11.18 -14.95
CA ALA A 359 14.22 10.60 -16.23
C ALA A 359 15.53 11.24 -16.76
N ARG A 360 16.39 10.41 -17.37
CA ARG A 360 17.66 10.86 -17.96
C ARG A 360 17.41 12.01 -18.94
N SER A 361 18.28 13.02 -18.91
CA SER A 361 18.23 14.23 -19.72
C SER A 361 16.99 15.12 -19.47
N SER A 362 16.20 14.84 -18.44
CA SER A 362 15.08 15.71 -18.03
C SER A 362 15.58 16.99 -17.34
N PRO A 363 14.76 18.05 -17.26
CA PRO A 363 15.08 19.22 -16.44
C PRO A 363 15.35 18.86 -14.97
N GLY A 364 14.60 17.91 -14.41
CA GLY A 364 14.78 17.42 -13.04
C GLY A 364 16.12 16.74 -12.82
N GLU A 365 16.56 15.87 -13.74
CA GLU A 365 17.87 15.23 -13.65
C GLU A 365 19.00 16.27 -13.71
N ARG A 366 18.89 17.29 -14.58
CA ARG A 366 19.89 18.36 -14.66
C ARG A 366 19.96 19.17 -13.35
N ALA A 367 18.80 19.51 -12.76
CA ALA A 367 18.74 20.22 -11.48
C ALA A 367 19.35 19.41 -10.34
N LEU A 368 19.00 18.12 -10.25
CA LEU A 368 19.56 17.22 -9.24
C LEU A 368 21.07 17.10 -9.38
N ARG A 369 21.58 16.86 -10.58
CA ARG A 369 23.00 16.77 -10.88
C ARG A 369 23.77 18.06 -10.53
N ALA A 370 23.14 19.21 -10.71
CA ALA A 370 23.74 20.50 -10.35
C ALA A 370 23.87 20.69 -8.82
N ALA A 371 23.01 20.03 -8.03
CA ALA A 371 22.98 20.15 -6.58
C ALA A 371 23.80 19.08 -5.84
N VAL A 372 24.31 18.04 -6.55
CA VAL A 372 24.99 16.90 -5.96
C VAL A 372 26.51 17.00 -6.08
N GLY A 373 27.22 16.75 -4.99
CA GLY A 373 28.68 16.71 -4.91
C GLY A 373 29.21 17.00 -3.49
N PRO A 374 30.51 16.79 -3.23
CA PRO A 374 31.11 16.93 -1.90
C PRO A 374 30.86 18.30 -1.24
N ASP A 375 31.00 19.38 -2.03
CA ASP A 375 30.80 20.78 -1.57
C ASP A 375 29.46 21.36 -2.03
N ARG A 376 28.49 20.52 -2.26
CA ARG A 376 27.16 20.93 -2.73
C ARG A 376 26.09 20.64 -1.68
N PRO A 377 24.89 21.22 -1.82
CA PRO A 377 23.80 21.03 -0.88
C PRO A 377 23.48 19.56 -0.60
N VAL A 378 23.55 18.70 -1.62
CA VAL A 378 23.40 17.26 -1.51
C VAL A 378 24.75 16.62 -1.74
N HIS A 379 25.24 15.87 -0.76
CA HIS A 379 26.53 15.17 -0.88
C HIS A 379 26.45 14.04 -1.90
N ALA A 380 25.42 13.19 -1.77
CA ALA A 380 25.18 12.06 -2.66
C ALA A 380 23.67 11.76 -2.80
N VAL A 381 23.33 11.05 -3.86
CA VAL A 381 21.98 10.47 -4.05
C VAL A 381 22.13 8.98 -4.22
N VAL A 382 21.42 8.21 -3.42
CA VAL A 382 21.44 6.73 -3.44
C VAL A 382 20.03 6.25 -3.79
N ALA A 383 19.92 5.52 -4.90
CA ALA A 383 18.68 4.91 -5.34
C ALA A 383 18.47 3.58 -4.61
N LEU A 384 17.28 3.38 -4.05
CA LEU A 384 16.93 2.19 -3.26
C LEU A 384 16.22 1.09 -4.09
N ASP A 385 16.03 1.31 -5.38
CA ASP A 385 15.47 0.33 -6.32
C ASP A 385 16.45 -0.82 -6.65
N ASP A 386 17.77 -0.57 -6.51
CA ASP A 386 18.82 -1.57 -6.54
C ASP A 386 19.58 -1.59 -5.20
N LEU A 387 19.18 -2.49 -4.31
CA LEU A 387 19.73 -2.58 -2.96
C LEU A 387 21.21 -2.94 -2.93
N ALA A 388 21.73 -3.69 -3.91
CA ALA A 388 23.13 -4.05 -3.96
C ALA A 388 24.00 -2.84 -4.35
N ALA A 389 23.55 -2.04 -5.30
CA ALA A 389 24.18 -0.78 -5.66
C ALA A 389 24.09 0.24 -4.51
N ALA A 390 22.94 0.32 -3.84
CA ALA A 390 22.74 1.18 -2.67
C ALA A 390 23.68 0.80 -1.51
N GLU A 391 23.79 -0.49 -1.19
CA GLU A 391 24.71 -0.98 -0.16
C GLU A 391 26.17 -0.65 -0.49
N THR A 392 26.57 -0.80 -1.75
CA THR A 392 27.92 -0.45 -2.20
C THR A 392 28.19 1.05 -2.04
N ALA A 393 27.27 1.89 -2.44
CA ALA A 393 27.38 3.34 -2.32
C ALA A 393 27.43 3.80 -0.85
N LEU A 394 26.55 3.27 0.00
CA LEU A 394 26.52 3.60 1.42
C LEU A 394 27.77 3.14 2.18
N ARG A 395 28.32 1.96 1.86
CA ARG A 395 29.59 1.50 2.42
C ARG A 395 30.77 2.40 2.04
N ALA A 396 30.79 2.90 0.80
CA ALA A 396 31.78 3.88 0.37
C ALA A 396 31.68 5.17 1.18
N LEU A 397 30.46 5.69 1.40
CA LEU A 397 30.20 6.88 2.22
C LEU A 397 30.60 6.67 3.69
N ALA A 398 30.34 5.48 4.25
CA ALA A 398 30.72 5.15 5.63
C ALA A 398 32.24 5.03 5.83
N ALA A 399 32.97 4.70 4.76
CA ALA A 399 34.43 4.60 4.75
C ALA A 399 35.11 5.95 4.40
N ASP A 400 34.42 6.86 3.69
CA ASP A 400 34.91 8.20 3.44
C ASP A 400 34.82 9.00 4.75
N SER A 401 35.96 9.34 5.32
CA SER A 401 36.01 10.35 6.37
C SER A 401 35.38 11.61 5.79
N ALA A 402 34.35 12.14 6.44
CA ALA A 402 33.74 13.40 6.07
C ALA A 402 34.78 14.55 6.30
N THR A 403 35.83 14.53 5.48
CA THR A 403 36.91 15.50 5.52
C THR A 403 36.41 16.85 5.08
N ALA A 404 36.48 17.75 6.02
CA ALA A 404 36.49 19.19 6.09
C ALA A 404 35.21 19.84 6.54
#